data_710bd5d1b0240c4ba491538ff62f4e7c
#
_entry.id   710bd5d1b0240c4ba491538ff62f4e7c
#
_cell.length_a   1.000
_cell.length_b   1.000
_cell.length_c   1.000
_cell.angle_alpha   90.00
_cell.angle_beta   90.00
_cell.angle_gamma   90.00
#
_symmetry.space_group_name_H-M   'P 1'
#
loop_
_entity.id
_entity.type
_entity.pdbx_description
1 polymer ?
#
loop_
_entity_poly.entity_id
_entity_poly.type
_entity_poly.pdbx_seq_one_letter_code
_entity_poly.pdbx_strand_id
1 'polypeptide(L)'
;STDNMLESVRPVELRYYLGSAHYRSVLEYSPEALQEAAAGYRRIEDFVHRAGSPEPSAWTAAFEQALNDDFSVPKALAEIHNTVRAGNSALASGDAEQASALAAQVRAMAAVLGVDPVAWDNAGGNAGGDTDRTLEALDTLVQAELQRRTEARAAKNWAVADEARDRLA
;
A
#
# COMPACT_ATOMS: atom_id res chain seq x y z
N SER A 1 21.07 -8.87 -1.93
CA SER A 1 21.07 -8.28 -0.59
C SER A 1 19.83 -7.47 -0.40
N THR A 2 19.11 -7.69 0.71
CA THR A 2 17.85 -7.05 1.06
C THR A 2 17.97 -5.51 1.15
N ASP A 3 19.13 -5.02 1.56
CA ASP A 3 19.41 -3.58 1.67
C ASP A 3 19.35 -2.84 0.32
N ASN A 4 19.78 -3.49 -0.76
CA ASN A 4 19.84 -2.86 -2.09
C ASN A 4 18.44 -2.71 -2.73
N MET A 5 17.42 -3.37 -2.21
CA MET A 5 16.06 -3.35 -2.77
C MET A 5 15.18 -2.29 -2.08
N LEU A 6 15.42 -2.02 -0.80
CA LEU A 6 14.76 -0.91 -0.09
C LEU A 6 15.24 0.46 -0.63
N GLU A 7 16.50 0.55 -1.08
CA GLU A 7 17.05 1.75 -1.72
C GLU A 7 16.43 2.05 -3.10
N SER A 8 15.81 1.06 -3.76
CA SER A 8 15.21 1.20 -5.10
C SER A 8 13.73 1.59 -5.08
N VAL A 9 13.08 1.58 -3.91
CA VAL A 9 11.64 1.82 -3.75
C VAL A 9 11.43 3.18 -3.07
N ARG A 10 10.56 4.02 -3.65
CA ARG A 10 10.25 5.33 -3.06
C ARG A 10 9.42 5.16 -1.77
N PRO A 11 9.53 6.11 -0.81
CA PRO A 11 8.78 6.05 0.45
C PRO A 11 7.27 5.87 0.27
N VAL A 12 6.66 6.52 -0.72
CA VAL A 12 5.23 6.38 -1.03
C VAL A 12 4.87 4.98 -1.53
N GLU A 13 5.75 4.35 -2.30
CA GLU A 13 5.56 2.98 -2.78
C GLU A 13 5.63 1.98 -1.62
N LEU A 14 6.55 2.20 -0.69
CA LEU A 14 6.65 1.41 0.53
C LEU A 14 5.40 1.59 1.41
N ARG A 15 4.92 2.84 1.56
CA ARG A 15 3.68 3.12 2.30
C ARG A 15 2.48 2.41 1.67
N TYR A 16 2.37 2.43 0.35
CA TYR A 16 1.33 1.72 -0.39
C TYR A 16 1.43 0.21 -0.18
N TYR A 17 2.62 -0.35 -0.25
CA TYR A 17 2.87 -1.77 0.02
C TYR A 17 2.43 -2.17 1.43
N LEU A 18 2.87 -1.42 2.45
CA LEU A 18 2.55 -1.72 3.84
C LEU A 18 1.05 -1.59 4.12
N GLY A 19 0.38 -0.59 3.56
CA GLY A 19 -1.07 -0.43 3.65
C GLY A 19 -1.83 -1.59 3.00
N SER A 20 -1.39 -2.07 1.84
CA SER A 20 -1.99 -3.21 1.14
C SER A 20 -1.71 -4.55 1.83
N ALA A 21 -0.56 -4.67 2.49
CA ALA A 21 -0.08 -5.89 3.12
C ALA A 21 -0.61 -6.09 4.53
N HIS A 22 -0.99 -5.03 5.24
CA HIS A 22 -1.43 -5.07 6.63
C HIS A 22 -2.65 -5.96 6.88
N TYR A 23 -3.44 -6.23 5.84
CA TYR A 23 -4.63 -7.08 5.90
C TYR A 23 -4.43 -8.52 5.39
N ARG A 24 -3.27 -8.84 4.86
CA ARG A 24 -2.91 -10.23 4.59
C ARG A 24 -2.21 -10.79 5.82
N SER A 25 -2.91 -11.60 6.58
CA SER A 25 -2.50 -12.18 7.87
C SER A 25 -1.22 -13.06 7.83
N VAL A 26 -0.53 -13.14 6.69
CA VAL A 26 0.78 -13.76 6.51
C VAL A 26 1.58 -12.87 5.55
N LEU A 27 2.22 -11.84 6.10
CA LEU A 27 3.23 -11.09 5.38
C LEU A 27 4.49 -11.96 5.28
N GLU A 28 4.57 -12.76 4.22
CA GLU A 28 5.88 -13.09 3.70
C GLU A 28 6.38 -11.83 3.00
N TYR A 29 7.31 -11.11 3.64
CA TYR A 29 8.08 -10.10 2.95
C TYR A 29 8.77 -10.78 1.78
N SER A 30 8.27 -10.49 0.58
CA SER A 30 8.92 -10.92 -0.64
C SER A 30 9.30 -9.68 -1.44
N PRO A 31 10.53 -9.63 -1.93
CA PRO A 31 10.98 -8.58 -2.83
C PRO A 31 10.05 -8.43 -4.03
N GLU A 32 9.52 -9.54 -4.54
CA GLU A 32 8.61 -9.59 -5.67
C GLU A 32 7.28 -8.90 -5.34
N ALA A 33 6.71 -9.14 -4.15
CA ALA A 33 5.48 -8.49 -3.70
C ALA A 33 5.65 -6.98 -3.53
N LEU A 34 6.82 -6.53 -3.06
CA LEU A 34 7.15 -5.11 -2.98
C LEU A 34 7.24 -4.47 -4.37
N GLN A 35 7.88 -5.13 -5.32
CA GLN A 35 7.98 -4.64 -6.70
C GLN A 35 6.62 -4.61 -7.40
N GLU A 36 5.76 -5.59 -7.16
CA GLU A 36 4.39 -5.62 -7.68
C GLU A 36 3.56 -4.46 -7.10
N ALA A 37 3.66 -4.22 -5.80
CA ALA A 37 2.99 -3.09 -5.15
C ALA A 37 3.50 -1.74 -5.68
N ALA A 38 4.80 -1.58 -5.85
CA ALA A 38 5.40 -0.37 -6.44
C ALA A 38 4.90 -0.15 -7.87
N ALA A 39 4.82 -1.20 -8.69
CA ALA A 39 4.26 -1.11 -10.03
C ALA A 39 2.76 -0.76 -10.00
N GLY A 40 2.01 -1.30 -9.06
CA GLY A 40 0.60 -0.95 -8.83
C GLY A 40 0.42 0.53 -8.49
N TYR A 41 1.23 1.04 -7.59
CA TYR A 41 1.21 2.46 -7.22
C TYR A 41 1.57 3.39 -8.39
N ARG A 42 2.61 3.06 -9.17
CA ARG A 42 3.02 3.84 -10.34
C ARG A 42 1.92 3.95 -11.40
N ARG A 43 1.05 2.95 -11.53
CA ARG A 43 -0.12 3.02 -12.42
C ARG A 43 -1.13 4.07 -11.96
N ILE A 44 -1.32 4.21 -10.64
CA ILE A 44 -2.19 5.24 -10.04
C ILE A 44 -1.59 6.61 -10.31
N GLU A 45 -0.32 6.80 -10.01
CA GLU A 45 0.44 8.03 -10.18
C GLU A 45 0.44 8.49 -11.65
N ASP A 46 0.82 7.60 -12.58
CA ASP A 46 0.85 7.88 -14.01
C ASP A 46 -0.52 8.32 -14.55
N PHE A 47 -1.58 7.65 -14.15
CA PHE A 47 -2.93 8.04 -14.53
C PHE A 47 -3.30 9.43 -14.02
N VAL A 48 -3.06 9.74 -12.75
CA VAL A 48 -3.39 11.04 -12.15
C VAL A 48 -2.64 12.16 -12.88
N HIS A 49 -1.36 11.97 -13.17
CA HIS A 49 -0.56 12.96 -13.91
C HIS A 49 -1.03 13.15 -15.34
N ARG A 50 -1.30 12.09 -16.07
CA ARG A 50 -1.82 12.18 -17.46
C ARG A 50 -3.20 12.81 -17.55
N ALA A 51 -4.01 12.70 -16.51
CA ALA A 51 -5.31 13.36 -16.42
C ALA A 51 -5.23 14.80 -15.92
N GLY A 52 -4.03 15.36 -15.77
CA GLY A 52 -3.83 16.77 -15.43
C GLY A 52 -3.78 17.07 -13.93
N SER A 53 -3.62 16.07 -13.08
CA SER A 53 -3.49 16.23 -11.62
C SER A 53 -4.60 17.11 -11.00
N PRO A 54 -5.88 16.85 -11.27
CA PRO A 54 -6.99 17.69 -10.79
C PRO A 54 -7.06 17.70 -9.25
N GLU A 55 -7.71 18.70 -8.68
CA GLU A 55 -7.98 18.73 -7.24
C GLU A 55 -8.84 17.53 -6.81
N PRO A 56 -8.62 16.97 -5.61
CA PRO A 56 -9.41 15.87 -5.09
C PRO A 56 -10.90 16.21 -5.00
N SER A 57 -11.75 15.27 -5.40
CA SER A 57 -13.20 15.38 -5.27
C SER A 57 -13.75 14.43 -4.19
N ALA A 58 -15.04 14.09 -4.25
CA ALA A 58 -15.59 13.02 -3.44
C ALA A 58 -15.15 11.65 -3.95
N TRP A 59 -14.97 10.68 -3.06
CA TRP A 59 -14.74 9.28 -3.42
C TRP A 59 -16.03 8.60 -3.91
N THR A 60 -15.89 7.42 -4.48
CA THR A 60 -17.01 6.63 -4.99
C THR A 60 -17.81 5.99 -3.85
N ALA A 61 -19.08 5.68 -4.10
CA ALA A 61 -19.92 4.96 -3.14
C ALA A 61 -19.38 3.56 -2.82
N ALA A 62 -18.76 2.88 -3.78
CA ALA A 62 -18.12 1.59 -3.57
C ALA A 62 -16.90 1.68 -2.63
N PHE A 63 -16.13 2.77 -2.72
CA PHE A 63 -15.04 3.03 -1.79
C PHE A 63 -15.55 3.30 -0.37
N GLU A 64 -16.61 4.10 -0.24
CA GLU A 64 -17.26 4.36 1.04
C GLU A 64 -17.77 3.07 1.69
N GLN A 65 -18.39 2.18 0.91
CA GLN A 65 -18.80 0.85 1.38
C GLN A 65 -17.62 0.03 1.86
N ALA A 66 -16.49 0.04 1.16
CA ALA A 66 -15.29 -0.67 1.57
C ALA A 66 -14.72 -0.16 2.90
N LEU A 67 -14.81 1.15 3.16
CA LEU A 67 -14.42 1.75 4.44
C LEU A 67 -15.38 1.35 5.58
N ASN A 68 -16.68 1.24 5.29
CA ASN A 68 -17.70 0.88 6.26
C ASN A 68 -17.75 -0.63 6.55
N ASP A 69 -17.24 -1.48 5.65
CA ASP A 69 -17.17 -2.93 5.79
C ASP A 69 -15.86 -3.33 6.49
N ASP A 70 -15.80 -3.12 7.81
CA ASP A 70 -14.64 -3.39 8.67
C ASP A 70 -13.30 -2.82 8.15
N PHE A 71 -13.37 -1.67 7.47
CA PHE A 71 -12.21 -1.02 6.84
C PHE A 71 -11.45 -1.98 5.89
N SER A 72 -12.16 -2.54 4.92
CA SER A 72 -11.57 -3.47 3.96
C SER A 72 -10.61 -2.77 2.98
N VAL A 73 -9.32 -2.71 3.33
CA VAL A 73 -8.27 -2.14 2.47
C VAL A 73 -8.19 -2.83 1.11
N PRO A 74 -8.28 -4.17 0.99
CA PRO A 74 -8.29 -4.81 -0.33
C PRO A 74 -9.42 -4.33 -1.24
N LYS A 75 -10.64 -4.16 -0.70
CA LYS A 75 -11.78 -3.64 -1.46
C LYS A 75 -11.59 -2.16 -1.83
N ALA A 76 -11.06 -1.36 -0.91
CA ALA A 76 -10.74 0.04 -1.15
C ALA A 76 -9.69 0.20 -2.27
N LEU A 77 -8.62 -0.59 -2.25
CA LEU A 77 -7.60 -0.61 -3.30
C LEU A 77 -8.15 -1.10 -4.64
N ALA A 78 -9.00 -2.13 -4.64
CA ALA A 78 -9.66 -2.62 -5.84
C ALA A 78 -10.48 -1.52 -6.51
N GLU A 79 -11.19 -0.71 -5.72
CA GLU A 79 -11.98 0.41 -6.24
C GLU A 79 -11.09 1.51 -6.82
N ILE A 80 -9.97 1.86 -6.17
CA ILE A 80 -9.00 2.80 -6.75
C ILE A 80 -8.53 2.31 -8.12
N HIS A 81 -8.13 1.03 -8.24
CA HIS A 81 -7.66 0.48 -9.50
C HIS A 81 -8.76 0.36 -10.57
N ASN A 82 -10.01 0.09 -10.17
CA ASN A 82 -11.15 0.12 -11.08
C ASN A 82 -11.38 1.52 -11.65
N THR A 83 -11.31 2.54 -10.80
CA THR A 83 -11.46 3.95 -11.21
C THR A 83 -10.30 4.38 -12.12
N VAL A 84 -9.06 3.98 -11.83
CA VAL A 84 -7.90 4.20 -12.71
C VAL A 84 -8.11 3.55 -14.08
N ARG A 85 -8.63 2.33 -14.11
CA ARG A 85 -8.91 1.63 -15.38
C ARG A 85 -9.98 2.35 -16.22
N ALA A 86 -11.06 2.79 -15.58
CA ALA A 86 -12.09 3.59 -16.23
C ALA A 86 -11.54 4.92 -16.76
N GLY A 87 -10.69 5.59 -15.97
CA GLY A 87 -10.01 6.82 -16.36
C GLY A 87 -9.06 6.66 -17.54
N ASN A 88 -8.30 5.56 -17.58
CA ASN A 88 -7.44 5.24 -18.72
C ASN A 88 -8.27 4.99 -20.00
N SER A 89 -9.46 4.39 -19.88
CA SER A 89 -10.37 4.21 -21.00
C SER A 89 -10.89 5.56 -21.50
N ALA A 90 -11.22 6.49 -20.60
CA ALA A 90 -11.62 7.85 -20.95
C ALA A 90 -10.51 8.60 -21.67
N LEU A 91 -9.25 8.52 -21.19
CA LEU A 91 -8.10 9.10 -21.89
C LEU A 91 -7.92 8.51 -23.29
N ALA A 92 -8.07 7.20 -23.43
CA ALA A 92 -7.94 6.53 -24.73
C ALA A 92 -9.04 6.93 -25.73
N SER A 93 -10.23 7.25 -25.26
CA SER A 93 -11.34 7.76 -26.08
C SER A 93 -11.31 9.26 -26.32
N GLY A 94 -10.34 9.98 -25.75
CA GLY A 94 -10.22 11.43 -25.85
C GLY A 94 -11.17 12.22 -24.95
N ASP A 95 -11.85 11.56 -24.01
CA ASP A 95 -12.72 12.23 -23.03
C ASP A 95 -11.89 12.74 -21.83
N ALA A 96 -11.24 13.88 -22.03
CA ALA A 96 -10.37 14.49 -21.02
C ALA A 96 -11.16 14.97 -19.78
N GLU A 97 -12.41 15.38 -19.94
CA GLU A 97 -13.25 15.82 -18.84
C GLU A 97 -13.59 14.66 -17.92
N GLN A 98 -14.02 13.54 -18.47
CA GLN A 98 -14.29 12.32 -17.71
C GLN A 98 -13.02 11.77 -17.04
N ALA A 99 -11.90 11.77 -17.75
CA ALA A 99 -10.63 11.34 -17.19
C ALA A 99 -10.20 12.20 -16.00
N SER A 100 -10.34 13.52 -16.10
CA SER A 100 -10.05 14.45 -15.01
C SER A 100 -10.97 14.24 -13.81
N ALA A 101 -12.27 14.03 -14.03
CA ALA A 101 -13.23 13.75 -12.96
C ALA A 101 -12.88 12.44 -12.21
N LEU A 102 -12.51 11.40 -12.94
CA LEU A 102 -12.10 10.12 -12.36
C LEU A 102 -10.75 10.23 -11.62
N ALA A 103 -9.81 11.01 -12.12
CA ALA A 103 -8.54 11.27 -11.43
C ALA A 103 -8.75 12.06 -10.12
N ALA A 104 -9.69 12.99 -10.08
CA ALA A 104 -10.06 13.69 -8.86
C ALA A 104 -10.63 12.74 -7.80
N GLN A 105 -11.43 11.74 -8.19
CA GLN A 105 -11.91 10.68 -7.31
C GLN A 105 -10.76 9.79 -6.83
N VAL A 106 -9.84 9.38 -7.72
CA VAL A 106 -8.66 8.59 -7.36
C VAL A 106 -7.81 9.31 -6.33
N ARG A 107 -7.56 10.61 -6.50
CA ARG A 107 -6.82 11.40 -5.51
C ARG A 107 -7.50 11.43 -4.15
N ALA A 108 -8.83 11.62 -4.11
CA ALA A 108 -9.59 11.62 -2.87
C ALA A 108 -9.50 10.27 -2.13
N MET A 109 -9.61 9.17 -2.87
CA MET A 109 -9.48 7.82 -2.32
C MET A 109 -8.05 7.52 -1.85
N ALA A 110 -7.04 7.87 -2.64
CA ALA A 110 -5.63 7.68 -2.31
C ALA A 110 -5.22 8.51 -1.08
N ALA A 111 -5.78 9.70 -0.91
CA ALA A 111 -5.53 10.56 0.26
C ALA A 111 -5.98 9.91 1.57
N VAL A 112 -7.08 9.15 1.58
CA VAL A 112 -7.54 8.39 2.77
C VAL A 112 -6.49 7.37 3.21
N LEU A 113 -5.78 6.75 2.26
CA LEU A 113 -4.69 5.80 2.53
C LEU A 113 -3.33 6.49 2.73
N GLY A 114 -3.27 7.82 2.62
CA GLY A 114 -2.06 8.61 2.75
C GLY A 114 -1.07 8.44 1.59
N VAL A 115 -1.57 8.12 0.39
CA VAL A 115 -0.76 7.85 -0.81
C VAL A 115 -1.17 8.70 -2.03
N ASP A 116 -1.76 9.88 -1.81
CA ASP A 116 -2.10 10.79 -2.92
C ASP A 116 -0.83 11.25 -3.64
N PRO A 117 -0.67 10.94 -4.95
CA PRO A 117 0.54 11.22 -5.70
C PRO A 117 0.93 12.69 -5.69
N VAL A 118 -0.03 13.58 -5.89
CA VAL A 118 0.22 15.03 -5.98
C VAL A 118 0.62 15.61 -4.64
N ALA A 119 0.05 15.13 -3.53
CA ALA A 119 0.43 15.56 -2.20
C ALA A 119 1.89 15.15 -1.89
N TRP A 120 2.32 13.96 -2.32
CA TRP A 120 3.69 13.51 -2.17
C TRP A 120 4.68 14.28 -3.04
N ASP A 121 4.31 14.61 -4.29
CA ASP A 121 5.14 15.45 -5.17
C ASP A 121 5.34 16.86 -4.62
N ASN A 122 4.24 17.47 -4.14
CA ASN A 122 4.27 18.82 -3.55
C ASN A 122 5.06 18.88 -2.24
N ALA A 123 5.14 17.77 -1.50
CA ALA A 123 6.01 17.64 -0.34
C ALA A 123 7.50 17.48 -0.72
N GLY A 124 7.84 17.61 -2.01
CA GLY A 124 9.20 17.60 -2.53
C GLY A 124 9.79 16.21 -2.74
N GLY A 125 8.96 15.16 -2.82
CA GLY A 125 9.44 13.77 -2.87
C GLY A 125 10.31 13.41 -1.65
N ASN A 126 10.57 14.42 -0.85
CA ASN A 126 11.44 14.49 0.30
C ASN A 126 10.67 15.23 1.41
N ALA A 127 9.65 14.62 1.96
CA ALA A 127 9.26 14.95 3.32
C ALA A 127 10.41 14.49 4.25
N GLY A 128 11.59 15.01 3.96
CA GLY A 128 12.88 14.52 4.47
C GLY A 128 13.16 14.81 5.94
N GLY A 129 12.19 15.25 6.72
CA GLY A 129 12.31 15.35 8.16
C GLY A 129 11.31 14.47 8.92
N ASP A 130 10.12 14.33 8.36
CA ASP A 130 9.04 13.52 8.97
C ASP A 130 9.01 12.12 8.34
N THR A 131 9.48 11.98 7.11
CA THR A 131 9.57 10.70 6.39
C THR A 131 10.68 9.82 6.96
N ASP A 132 11.84 10.37 7.31
CA ASP A 132 12.92 9.62 7.95
C ASP A 132 12.46 9.08 9.32
N ARG A 133 11.76 9.87 10.13
CA ARG A 133 11.18 9.41 11.39
C ARG A 133 10.08 8.37 11.18
N THR A 134 9.28 8.52 10.13
CA THR A 134 8.22 7.55 9.80
C THR A 134 8.83 6.26 9.28
N LEU A 135 9.89 6.32 8.47
CA LEU A 135 10.62 5.15 7.99
C LEU A 135 11.38 4.44 9.12
N GLU A 136 12.02 5.17 10.05
CA GLU A 136 12.65 4.61 11.23
C GLU A 136 11.61 3.96 12.17
N ALA A 137 10.46 4.60 12.37
CA ALA A 137 9.37 4.04 13.17
C ALA A 137 8.77 2.79 12.50
N LEU A 138 8.62 2.80 11.18
CA LEU A 138 8.15 1.65 10.41
C LEU A 138 9.17 0.51 10.40
N ASP A 139 10.46 0.80 10.24
CA ASP A 139 11.52 -0.20 10.32
C ASP A 139 11.55 -0.83 11.71
N THR A 140 11.44 -0.02 12.76
CA THR A 140 11.36 -0.48 14.15
C THR A 140 10.13 -1.38 14.37
N LEU A 141 8.97 -1.03 13.83
CA LEU A 141 7.75 -1.84 13.92
C LEU A 141 7.87 -3.15 13.13
N VAL A 142 8.44 -3.09 11.93
CA VAL A 142 8.69 -4.29 11.10
C VAL A 142 9.67 -5.23 11.77
N GLN A 143 10.77 -4.71 12.33
CA GLN A 143 11.75 -5.51 13.06
C GLN A 143 11.15 -6.12 14.33
N ALA A 144 10.36 -5.36 15.08
CA ALA A 144 9.67 -5.86 16.27
C ALA A 144 8.69 -6.99 15.92
N GLU A 145 7.95 -6.87 14.79
CA GLU A 145 7.01 -7.91 14.36
C GLU A 145 7.71 -9.15 13.80
N LEU A 146 8.82 -8.99 13.09
CA LEU A 146 9.66 -10.09 12.65
C LEU A 146 10.24 -10.85 13.84
N GLN A 147 10.68 -10.15 14.88
CA GLN A 147 11.20 -10.75 16.09
C GLN A 147 10.11 -11.50 16.87
N ARG A 148 8.91 -10.90 17.04
CA ARG A 148 7.75 -11.57 17.63
C ARG A 148 7.39 -12.86 16.90
N ARG A 149 7.43 -12.85 15.56
CA ARG A 149 7.12 -14.04 14.74
C ARG A 149 8.18 -15.12 14.91
N THR A 150 9.45 -14.74 14.98
CA THR A 150 10.56 -15.66 15.21
C THR A 150 10.43 -16.32 16.58
N GLU A 151 10.11 -15.53 17.60
CA GLU A 151 9.87 -16.02 18.96
C GLU A 151 8.64 -16.93 19.05
N ALA A 152 7.52 -16.54 18.38
CA ALA A 152 6.31 -17.36 18.34
C ALA A 152 6.52 -18.69 17.59
N ARG A 153 7.31 -18.70 16.51
CA ARG A 153 7.69 -19.94 15.81
C ARG A 153 8.58 -20.82 16.67
N ALA A 154 9.54 -20.23 17.36
CA ALA A 154 10.40 -20.96 18.30
C ALA A 154 9.57 -21.56 19.45
N ALA A 155 8.68 -20.78 20.07
CA ALA A 155 7.80 -21.25 21.14
C ALA A 155 6.87 -22.39 20.68
N LYS A 156 6.31 -22.29 19.47
CA LYS A 156 5.47 -23.35 18.90
C LYS A 156 6.26 -24.63 18.59
N ASN A 157 7.50 -24.50 18.14
CA ASN A 157 8.38 -25.64 17.93
C ASN A 157 8.79 -26.31 19.26
N TRP A 158 9.00 -25.53 20.31
CA TRP A 158 9.28 -26.07 21.65
C TRP A 158 8.07 -26.82 22.23
N ALA A 159 6.86 -26.28 22.09
CA ALA A 159 5.64 -26.95 22.55
C ALA A 159 5.40 -28.29 21.83
N VAL A 160 5.65 -28.33 20.51
CA VAL A 160 5.51 -29.58 19.72
C VAL A 160 6.61 -30.59 20.08
N ALA A 161 7.81 -30.12 20.38
CA ALA A 161 8.94 -30.99 20.80
C ALA A 161 8.69 -31.58 22.20
N ASP A 162 8.14 -30.81 23.13
CA ASP A 162 7.78 -31.28 24.47
C ASP A 162 6.61 -32.28 24.44
N GLU A 163 5.60 -32.02 23.60
CA GLU A 163 4.47 -32.93 23.39
C GLU A 163 4.90 -34.27 22.75
N ALA A 164 5.89 -34.24 21.86
CA ALA A 164 6.47 -35.44 21.28
C ALA A 164 7.29 -36.23 22.30
N ARG A 165 8.01 -35.54 23.20
CA ARG A 165 8.75 -36.18 24.30
C ARG A 165 7.84 -36.88 25.31
N ASP A 166 6.75 -36.20 25.69
CA ASP A 166 5.77 -36.74 26.65
C ASP A 166 4.99 -37.95 26.12
N ARG A 167 4.90 -38.10 24.79
CA ARG A 167 4.31 -39.29 24.15
C ARG A 167 5.25 -40.49 24.07
N LEU A 168 6.52 -40.27 24.25
CA LEU A 168 7.56 -41.30 24.17
C LEU A 168 8.05 -41.77 25.55
N ALA A 169 7.59 -41.15 26.63
CA ALA A 169 7.81 -41.53 28.02
C ALA A 169 6.67 -42.40 28.56
#